data_a2a4dec6284b0c2b0e66f5af29c00d73
#
_entry.id   a2a4dec6284b0c2b0e66f5af29c00d73
#
_cell.length_a   1.000
_cell.length_b   1.000
_cell.length_c   1.000
_cell.angle_alpha   90.00
_cell.angle_beta   90.00
_cell.angle_gamma   90.00
#
_symmetry.space_group_name_H-M   'P 1'
#
loop_
_entity.id
_entity.type
_entity.pdbx_description
1 polymer ?
#
loop_
_entity_poly.entity_id
_entity_poly.type
_entity_poly.pdbx_seq_one_letter_code
_entity_poly.pdbx_strand_id
1 'polypeptide(L)'
;ATTAQAFSLLRYPRRFKLVAILAVLLFAAALVVATLAAWRQENLTQSLREDTAWVVYKLDRDAVQLLNHLLAVTRGPLTAESHDELNLRFELLYSRITLLNEGEVSTLLQQIDTARALLSDIQQQLDVLDGMFYPYDEPAADGSMAPLPVMALEEELQALTRLTERLVIAINGYLAESATEERAQLSLLYKLLMTLIIGLSLAAFLVIAFLVREMRESAAIRRE
;
A
#
# COMPACT_ATOMS: atom_id res chain seq x y z
N ALA A 1 -0.40 58.43 -12.30
CA ALA A 1 -1.88 58.36 -12.19
C ALA A 1 -2.39 56.97 -11.80
N THR A 2 -1.61 56.11 -11.09
CA THR A 2 -1.98 54.72 -10.83
C THR A 2 -2.03 54.34 -9.35
N THR A 3 -1.84 55.27 -8.43
CA THR A 3 -1.80 55.03 -6.98
C THR A 3 -3.10 55.42 -6.22
N ALA A 4 -4.07 55.99 -6.88
CA ALA A 4 -5.30 56.47 -6.21
C ALA A 4 -6.42 55.44 -6.10
N GLN A 5 -6.37 54.30 -6.79
CA GLN A 5 -7.44 53.28 -6.74
C GLN A 5 -7.30 52.27 -5.60
N ALA A 6 -6.13 52.12 -4.99
CA ALA A 6 -5.91 51.14 -3.92
C ALA A 6 -6.52 51.54 -2.56
N PHE A 7 -6.91 52.81 -2.36
CA PHE A 7 -7.39 53.33 -1.06
C PHE A 7 -8.91 53.42 -0.91
N SER A 8 -9.71 53.05 -1.91
CA SER A 8 -11.18 53.11 -1.83
C SER A 8 -11.83 52.01 -0.97
N LEU A 9 -11.08 50.94 -0.66
CA LEU A 9 -11.57 49.84 0.19
C LEU A 9 -11.79 50.22 1.66
N LEU A 10 -11.31 51.38 2.09
CA LEU A 10 -11.43 51.85 3.46
C LEU A 10 -12.84 52.42 3.82
N ARG A 11 -13.73 52.65 2.84
CA ARG A 11 -15.07 53.26 3.03
C ARG A 11 -16.21 52.25 3.22
N TYR A 12 -15.95 50.93 3.12
CA TYR A 12 -16.99 49.93 3.30
C TYR A 12 -17.35 49.70 4.77
N PRO A 13 -18.64 49.44 5.07
CA PRO A 13 -19.10 49.19 6.44
C PRO A 13 -18.36 48.02 7.06
N ARG A 14 -18.08 48.08 8.36
CA ARG A 14 -17.29 47.06 9.09
C ARG A 14 -17.76 45.61 8.83
N ARG A 15 -19.09 45.43 8.63
CA ARG A 15 -19.69 44.10 8.32
C ARG A 15 -19.21 43.52 6.98
N PHE A 16 -19.03 44.35 5.95
CA PHE A 16 -18.51 43.91 4.65
C PHE A 16 -17.07 43.46 4.77
N LYS A 17 -16.24 44.18 5.49
CA LYS A 17 -14.83 43.78 5.73
C LYS A 17 -14.73 42.45 6.46
N LEU A 18 -15.59 42.20 7.45
CA LEU A 18 -15.63 40.95 8.18
C LEU A 18 -16.00 39.77 7.27
N VAL A 19 -17.02 39.91 6.43
CA VAL A 19 -17.44 38.86 5.48
C VAL A 19 -16.36 38.61 4.43
N ALA A 20 -15.71 39.65 3.91
CA ALA A 20 -14.61 39.52 2.97
C ALA A 20 -13.40 38.77 3.59
N ILE A 21 -13.02 39.11 4.82
CA ILE A 21 -11.95 38.44 5.55
C ILE A 21 -12.32 36.98 5.79
N LEU A 22 -13.56 36.71 6.21
CA LEU A 22 -14.03 35.34 6.42
C LEU A 22 -13.98 34.49 5.13
N ALA A 23 -14.40 35.09 4.00
CA ALA A 23 -14.33 34.43 2.69
C ALA A 23 -12.88 34.07 2.29
N VAL A 24 -11.94 35.00 2.51
CA VAL A 24 -10.52 34.77 2.23
C VAL A 24 -9.95 33.66 3.13
N LEU A 25 -10.31 33.67 4.41
CA LEU A 25 -9.87 32.61 5.35
C LEU A 25 -10.43 31.23 4.97
N LEU A 26 -11.71 31.17 4.59
CA LEU A 26 -12.34 29.92 4.13
C LEU A 26 -11.69 29.42 2.83
N PHE A 27 -11.38 30.32 1.90
CA PHE A 27 -10.69 29.96 0.66
C PHE A 27 -9.28 29.44 0.94
N ALA A 28 -8.50 30.10 1.79
CA ALA A 28 -7.18 29.68 2.18
C ALA A 28 -7.22 28.30 2.87
N ALA A 29 -8.17 28.09 3.77
CA ALA A 29 -8.37 26.79 4.43
C ALA A 29 -8.74 25.69 3.42
N ALA A 30 -9.63 25.95 2.47
CA ALA A 30 -10.00 25.01 1.42
C ALA A 30 -8.80 24.64 0.54
N LEU A 31 -7.95 25.60 0.22
CA LEU A 31 -6.75 25.39 -0.58
C LEU A 31 -5.72 24.53 0.16
N VAL A 32 -5.53 24.76 1.46
CA VAL A 32 -4.66 23.93 2.31
C VAL A 32 -5.18 22.49 2.37
N VAL A 33 -6.48 22.29 2.60
CA VAL A 33 -7.07 20.94 2.66
C VAL A 33 -6.97 20.23 1.31
N ALA A 34 -7.22 20.93 0.19
CA ALA A 34 -7.09 20.38 -1.16
C ALA A 34 -5.65 19.97 -1.46
N THR A 35 -4.66 20.80 -1.07
CA THR A 35 -3.23 20.50 -1.26
C THR A 35 -2.81 19.29 -0.43
N LEU A 36 -3.26 19.20 0.83
CA LEU A 36 -2.99 18.03 1.69
C LEU A 36 -3.61 16.75 1.13
N ALA A 37 -4.84 16.82 0.60
CA ALA A 37 -5.50 15.69 -0.02
C ALA A 37 -4.78 15.23 -1.28
N ALA A 38 -4.36 16.16 -2.15
CA ALA A 38 -3.60 15.86 -3.36
C ALA A 38 -2.23 15.26 -3.04
N TRP A 39 -1.49 15.84 -2.09
CA TRP A 39 -0.18 15.34 -1.68
C TRP A 39 -0.24 13.93 -1.10
N ARG A 40 -1.31 13.60 -0.39
CA ARG A 40 -1.51 12.27 0.20
C ARG A 40 -1.88 11.21 -0.84
N GLN A 41 -2.48 11.60 -1.95
CA GLN A 41 -2.85 10.70 -3.05
C GLN A 41 -1.65 10.29 -3.93
N GLU A 42 -0.60 11.10 -3.97
CA GLU A 42 0.59 10.90 -4.81
C GLU A 42 1.66 9.96 -4.20
N ASN A 43 1.44 9.46 -2.98
CA ASN A 43 2.47 8.70 -2.30
C ASN A 43 2.69 7.32 -2.90
N LEU A 44 3.95 7.06 -3.23
CA LEU A 44 4.63 5.83 -3.67
C LEU A 44 4.28 4.53 -2.88
N THR A 45 3.53 4.66 -1.79
CA THR A 45 3.13 3.55 -0.92
C THR A 45 2.21 2.54 -1.60
N GLN A 46 1.44 2.93 -2.60
CA GLN A 46 0.54 2.00 -3.30
C GLN A 46 1.33 1.00 -4.16
N SER A 47 2.35 1.44 -4.87
CA SER A 47 3.22 0.58 -5.68
C SER A 47 3.93 -0.46 -4.81
N LEU A 48 4.53 -0.03 -3.69
CA LEU A 48 5.20 -0.90 -2.74
C LEU A 48 4.28 -1.98 -2.13
N ARG A 49 3.02 -1.64 -1.88
CA ARG A 49 2.04 -2.58 -1.35
C ARG A 49 1.64 -3.64 -2.36
N GLU A 50 1.40 -3.22 -3.60
CA GLU A 50 1.07 -4.13 -4.71
C GLU A 50 2.25 -5.07 -4.98
N ASP A 51 3.48 -4.55 -5.01
CA ASP A 51 4.70 -5.33 -5.19
C ASP A 51 4.91 -6.32 -4.04
N THR A 52 4.69 -5.90 -2.79
CA THR A 52 4.82 -6.77 -1.62
C THR A 52 3.81 -7.92 -1.67
N ALA A 53 2.54 -7.63 -1.92
CA ALA A 53 1.51 -8.65 -2.03
C ALA A 53 1.83 -9.65 -3.14
N TRP A 54 2.32 -9.17 -4.28
CA TRP A 54 2.67 -10.00 -5.42
C TRP A 54 3.87 -10.90 -5.13
N VAL A 55 4.93 -10.38 -4.50
CA VAL A 55 6.13 -11.16 -4.17
C VAL A 55 5.81 -12.24 -3.14
N VAL A 56 5.02 -11.94 -2.12
CA VAL A 56 4.57 -12.91 -1.11
C VAL A 56 3.68 -13.99 -1.73
N TYR A 57 2.74 -13.61 -2.59
CA TYR A 57 1.91 -14.56 -3.34
C TYR A 57 2.76 -15.48 -4.23
N LYS A 58 3.80 -14.94 -4.86
CA LYS A 58 4.68 -15.71 -5.72
C LYS A 58 5.52 -16.71 -4.92
N LEU A 59 5.96 -16.33 -3.70
CA LEU A 59 6.62 -17.24 -2.77
C LEU A 59 5.73 -18.45 -2.44
N ASP A 60 4.48 -18.19 -2.05
CA ASP A 60 3.51 -19.23 -1.73
C ASP A 60 3.26 -20.16 -2.93
N ARG A 61 3.05 -19.57 -4.11
CA ARG A 61 2.88 -20.35 -5.34
C ARG A 61 4.09 -21.23 -5.64
N ASP A 62 5.31 -20.73 -5.47
CA ASP A 62 6.53 -21.51 -5.74
C ASP A 62 6.70 -22.64 -4.72
N ALA A 63 6.34 -22.42 -3.44
CA ALA A 63 6.31 -23.47 -2.42
C ALA A 63 5.31 -24.60 -2.77
N VAL A 64 4.09 -24.23 -3.16
CA VAL A 64 3.06 -25.17 -3.62
C VAL A 64 3.50 -25.94 -4.87
N GLN A 65 4.16 -25.25 -5.82
CA GLN A 65 4.66 -25.90 -7.03
C GLN A 65 5.78 -26.91 -6.73
N LEU A 66 6.67 -26.59 -5.79
CA LEU A 66 7.73 -27.51 -5.36
C LEU A 66 7.12 -28.77 -4.71
N LEU A 67 6.15 -28.60 -3.81
CA LEU A 67 5.43 -29.73 -3.20
C LEU A 67 4.72 -30.60 -4.26
N ASN A 68 4.00 -29.97 -5.18
CA ASN A 68 3.30 -30.69 -6.25
C ASN A 68 4.27 -31.43 -7.17
N HIS A 69 5.43 -30.85 -7.44
CA HIS A 69 6.46 -31.49 -8.25
C HIS A 69 7.05 -32.73 -7.51
N LEU A 70 7.35 -32.59 -6.21
CA LEU A 70 7.77 -33.73 -5.39
C LEU A 70 6.74 -34.86 -5.46
N LEU A 71 5.45 -34.58 -5.26
CA LEU A 71 4.37 -35.56 -5.32
C LEU A 71 4.21 -36.21 -6.72
N ALA A 72 4.50 -35.47 -7.79
CA ALA A 72 4.49 -36.02 -9.15
C ALA A 72 5.64 -36.97 -9.38
N VAL A 73 6.85 -36.61 -8.94
CA VAL A 73 8.07 -37.43 -9.07
C VAL A 73 7.97 -38.75 -8.27
N THR A 74 7.31 -38.69 -7.10
CA THR A 74 7.15 -39.91 -6.26
C THR A 74 6.23 -40.96 -6.85
N ARG A 75 5.41 -40.60 -7.83
CA ARG A 75 4.53 -41.55 -8.55
C ARG A 75 5.22 -42.25 -9.69
N GLY A 76 6.46 -41.85 -10.04
CA GLY A 76 7.28 -42.43 -11.12
C GLY A 76 8.66 -42.84 -10.66
N PRO A 77 9.51 -43.34 -11.57
CA PRO A 77 10.92 -43.61 -11.24
C PRO A 77 11.64 -42.26 -11.02
N LEU A 78 12.41 -42.17 -9.94
CA LEU A 78 13.26 -41.01 -9.66
C LEU A 78 14.40 -41.03 -10.70
N THR A 79 14.36 -40.03 -11.60
CA THR A 79 15.42 -39.82 -12.61
C THR A 79 16.34 -38.69 -12.16
N ALA A 80 17.58 -38.66 -12.67
CA ALA A 80 18.48 -37.54 -12.41
C ALA A 80 17.86 -36.21 -12.83
N GLU A 81 17.16 -36.17 -13.96
CA GLU A 81 16.46 -34.97 -14.45
C GLU A 81 15.37 -34.47 -13.48
N SER A 82 14.60 -35.39 -12.88
CA SER A 82 13.56 -34.99 -11.91
C SER A 82 14.17 -34.53 -10.58
N HIS A 83 15.33 -35.03 -10.22
CA HIS A 83 16.07 -34.57 -9.04
C HIS A 83 16.64 -33.16 -9.28
N ASP A 84 17.28 -32.91 -10.42
CA ASP A 84 17.81 -31.59 -10.81
C ASP A 84 16.70 -30.52 -10.86
N GLU A 85 15.53 -30.87 -11.36
CA GLU A 85 14.36 -29.97 -11.39
C GLU A 85 13.86 -29.65 -9.98
N LEU A 86 13.83 -30.63 -9.06
CA LEU A 86 13.48 -30.39 -7.65
C LEU A 86 14.47 -29.44 -6.98
N ASN A 87 15.75 -29.66 -7.16
CA ASN A 87 16.79 -28.78 -6.60
C ASN A 87 16.70 -27.38 -7.18
N LEU A 88 16.55 -27.22 -8.48
CA LEU A 88 16.39 -25.92 -9.11
C LEU A 88 15.19 -25.16 -8.54
N ARG A 89 14.05 -25.82 -8.33
CA ARG A 89 12.86 -25.21 -7.75
C ARG A 89 13.07 -24.82 -6.30
N PHE A 90 13.79 -25.63 -5.54
CA PHE A 90 14.14 -25.32 -4.17
C PHE A 90 15.09 -24.11 -4.08
N GLU A 91 16.13 -24.05 -4.90
CA GLU A 91 17.05 -22.90 -4.98
C GLU A 91 16.32 -21.60 -5.36
N LEU A 92 15.39 -21.66 -6.31
CA LEU A 92 14.55 -20.52 -6.68
C LEU A 92 13.70 -20.03 -5.51
N LEU A 93 13.14 -20.95 -4.74
CA LEU A 93 12.36 -20.63 -3.55
C LEU A 93 13.23 -19.99 -2.45
N TYR A 94 14.41 -20.57 -2.20
CA TYR A 94 15.38 -20.06 -1.23
C TYR A 94 15.86 -18.65 -1.60
N SER A 95 16.22 -18.43 -2.87
CA SER A 95 16.60 -17.11 -3.38
C SER A 95 15.49 -16.08 -3.21
N ARG A 96 14.23 -16.48 -3.31
CA ARG A 96 13.09 -15.58 -3.16
C ARG A 96 12.89 -15.11 -1.73
N ILE A 97 13.14 -15.97 -0.75
CA ILE A 97 13.14 -15.57 0.66
C ILE A 97 14.26 -14.57 0.96
N THR A 98 15.43 -14.78 0.39
CA THR A 98 16.53 -13.83 0.52
C THR A 98 16.14 -12.44 0.00
N LEU A 99 15.46 -12.37 -1.16
CA LEU A 99 14.94 -11.12 -1.72
C LEU A 99 13.87 -10.46 -0.83
N LEU A 100 13.04 -11.25 -0.14
CA LEU A 100 12.05 -10.73 0.81
C LEU A 100 12.68 -10.13 2.08
N ASN A 101 13.88 -10.58 2.44
CA ASN A 101 14.64 -10.06 3.58
C ASN A 101 15.49 -8.83 3.22
N GLU A 102 15.52 -8.44 1.95
CA GLU A 102 16.31 -7.31 1.45
C GLU A 102 15.40 -6.26 0.77
N GLY A 103 15.89 -5.02 0.71
CA GLY A 103 15.24 -3.94 -0.02
C GLY A 103 13.99 -3.33 0.65
N GLU A 104 13.17 -2.66 -0.15
CA GLU A 104 12.02 -1.88 0.33
C GLU A 104 10.87 -2.78 0.84
N VAL A 105 10.68 -3.96 0.24
CA VAL A 105 9.68 -4.94 0.66
C VAL A 105 10.00 -5.43 2.07
N SER A 106 11.27 -5.70 2.38
CA SER A 106 11.73 -6.07 3.72
C SER A 106 11.34 -5.04 4.76
N THR A 107 11.50 -3.74 4.45
CA THR A 107 11.15 -2.66 5.37
C THR A 107 9.67 -2.69 5.74
N LEU A 108 8.78 -2.95 4.79
CA LEU A 108 7.35 -3.08 5.04
C LEU A 108 7.03 -4.34 5.87
N LEU A 109 7.62 -5.48 5.50
CA LEU A 109 7.38 -6.76 6.19
C LEU A 109 7.86 -6.73 7.64
N GLN A 110 8.98 -6.04 7.93
CA GLN A 110 9.50 -5.87 9.28
C GLN A 110 8.62 -4.98 10.18
N GLN A 111 7.79 -4.11 9.61
CA GLN A 111 6.83 -3.29 10.36
C GLN A 111 5.61 -4.09 10.82
N ILE A 112 5.38 -5.27 10.23
CA ILE A 112 4.24 -6.15 10.53
C ILE A 112 4.75 -7.30 11.41
N ASP A 113 4.48 -7.24 12.72
CA ASP A 113 5.00 -8.22 13.68
C ASP A 113 4.69 -9.68 13.30
N THR A 114 3.47 -9.94 12.82
CA THR A 114 3.04 -11.26 12.36
C THR A 114 3.82 -11.72 11.13
N ALA A 115 4.08 -10.82 10.15
CA ALA A 115 4.83 -11.15 8.96
C ALA A 115 6.31 -11.44 9.29
N ARG A 116 6.90 -10.63 10.17
CA ARG A 116 8.28 -10.82 10.63
C ARG A 116 8.47 -12.18 11.31
N ALA A 117 7.55 -12.58 12.20
CA ALA A 117 7.59 -13.89 12.85
C ALA A 117 7.46 -15.03 11.83
N LEU A 118 6.50 -14.93 10.90
CA LEU A 118 6.30 -15.94 9.86
C LEU A 118 7.50 -16.04 8.91
N LEU A 119 8.15 -14.93 8.55
CA LEU A 119 9.38 -14.96 7.74
C LEU A 119 10.51 -15.67 8.45
N SER A 120 10.67 -15.47 9.75
CA SER A 120 11.66 -16.21 10.56
C SER A 120 11.35 -17.70 10.60
N ASP A 121 10.09 -18.08 10.77
CA ASP A 121 9.65 -19.48 10.76
C ASP A 121 9.88 -20.12 9.37
N ILE A 122 9.56 -19.40 8.30
CA ILE A 122 9.81 -19.84 6.90
C ILE A 122 11.30 -20.02 6.65
N GLN A 123 12.14 -19.10 7.11
CA GLN A 123 13.60 -19.22 6.96
C GLN A 123 14.11 -20.47 7.68
N GLN A 124 13.69 -20.67 8.92
CA GLN A 124 14.05 -21.87 9.68
C GLN A 124 13.59 -23.15 8.98
N GLN A 125 12.39 -23.16 8.40
CA GLN A 125 11.85 -24.28 7.67
C GLN A 125 12.65 -24.57 6.38
N LEU A 126 13.11 -23.54 5.68
CA LEU A 126 13.98 -23.65 4.52
C LEU A 126 15.35 -24.20 4.88
N ASP A 127 15.92 -23.81 6.03
CA ASP A 127 17.20 -24.34 6.50
C ASP A 127 17.11 -25.83 6.81
N VAL A 128 15.95 -26.30 7.33
CA VAL A 128 15.68 -27.73 7.54
C VAL A 128 15.62 -28.48 6.20
N LEU A 129 14.90 -27.89 5.21
CA LEU A 129 14.78 -28.46 3.87
C LEU A 129 16.13 -28.49 3.14
N ASP A 130 16.95 -27.45 3.26
CA ASP A 130 18.29 -27.38 2.67
C ASP A 130 19.16 -28.53 3.18
N GLY A 131 19.13 -28.80 4.49
CA GLY A 131 19.78 -29.95 5.10
C GLY A 131 19.28 -31.31 4.58
N MET A 132 18.07 -31.37 4.03
CA MET A 132 17.51 -32.59 3.42
C MET A 132 17.87 -32.73 1.95
N PHE A 133 18.03 -31.62 1.21
CA PHE A 133 18.40 -31.64 -0.21
C PHE A 133 19.92 -31.83 -0.41
N TYR A 134 20.72 -31.13 0.37
CA TYR A 134 22.18 -31.07 0.19
C TYR A 134 22.94 -32.41 0.21
N PRO A 135 22.62 -33.41 1.07
CA PRO A 135 23.33 -34.71 1.07
C PRO A 135 23.15 -35.54 -0.21
N TYR A 136 22.20 -35.16 -1.06
CA TYR A 136 21.80 -35.91 -2.25
C TYR A 136 22.25 -35.26 -3.56
N ASP A 137 22.94 -34.10 -3.51
CA ASP A 137 23.48 -33.43 -4.69
C ASP A 137 24.73 -34.10 -5.25
N GLU A 138 25.47 -34.86 -4.43
CA GLU A 138 26.65 -35.59 -4.89
C GLU A 138 26.31 -37.06 -5.17
N PRO A 139 26.59 -37.57 -6.39
CA PRO A 139 26.44 -38.97 -6.68
C PRO A 139 27.43 -39.78 -5.83
N ALA A 140 26.97 -40.91 -5.30
CA ALA A 140 27.81 -41.84 -4.61
C ALA A 140 28.98 -42.32 -5.54
N ALA A 141 30.07 -42.84 -4.96
CA ALA A 141 31.26 -43.25 -5.70
C ALA A 141 30.98 -44.31 -6.79
N ASP A 142 29.82 -44.96 -6.73
CA ASP A 142 29.34 -45.95 -7.74
C ASP A 142 28.41 -45.29 -8.80
N GLY A 143 28.21 -43.95 -8.76
CA GLY A 143 27.35 -43.23 -9.68
C GLY A 143 25.85 -43.34 -9.38
N SER A 144 25.47 -43.99 -8.27
CA SER A 144 24.08 -44.05 -7.81
C SER A 144 23.74 -42.79 -7.02
N MET A 145 22.54 -42.25 -7.20
CA MET A 145 22.00 -41.21 -6.33
C MET A 145 21.41 -41.85 -5.06
N ALA A 146 21.71 -41.27 -3.91
CA ALA A 146 21.07 -41.68 -2.67
C ALA A 146 19.54 -41.44 -2.76
N PRO A 147 18.72 -42.38 -2.23
CA PRO A 147 17.27 -42.20 -2.29
C PRO A 147 16.85 -41.02 -1.42
N LEU A 148 16.16 -40.05 -2.03
CA LEU A 148 15.57 -38.90 -1.31
C LEU A 148 14.62 -39.38 -0.20
N PRO A 149 14.66 -38.78 1.00
CA PRO A 149 13.72 -39.09 2.09
C PRO A 149 12.34 -38.48 1.81
N VAL A 150 11.66 -39.00 0.78
CA VAL A 150 10.47 -38.38 0.18
C VAL A 150 9.37 -38.09 1.19
N MET A 151 9.08 -39.00 2.12
CA MET A 151 8.02 -38.81 3.12
C MET A 151 8.34 -37.66 4.10
N ALA A 152 9.60 -37.58 4.54
CA ALA A 152 10.03 -36.49 5.41
C ALA A 152 10.05 -35.17 4.65
N LEU A 153 10.51 -35.15 3.40
CA LEU A 153 10.53 -33.98 2.54
C LEU A 153 9.11 -33.48 2.24
N GLU A 154 8.15 -34.38 2.02
CA GLU A 154 6.75 -34.05 1.83
C GLU A 154 6.15 -33.37 3.08
N GLU A 155 6.41 -33.90 4.29
CA GLU A 155 5.93 -33.34 5.55
C GLU A 155 6.48 -31.92 5.77
N GLU A 156 7.78 -31.74 5.55
CA GLU A 156 8.42 -30.42 5.71
C GLU A 156 7.98 -29.39 4.64
N LEU A 157 7.79 -29.83 3.39
CA LEU A 157 7.22 -28.95 2.35
C LEU A 157 5.76 -28.60 2.61
N GLN A 158 4.97 -29.52 3.18
CA GLN A 158 3.60 -29.19 3.63
C GLN A 158 3.61 -28.20 4.79
N ALA A 159 4.58 -28.30 5.71
CA ALA A 159 4.76 -27.32 6.77
C ALA A 159 5.10 -25.93 6.18
N LEU A 160 6.03 -25.91 5.23
CA LEU A 160 6.41 -24.67 4.53
C LEU A 160 5.21 -24.02 3.80
N THR A 161 4.41 -24.79 3.05
CA THR A 161 3.24 -24.27 2.34
C THR A 161 2.20 -23.69 3.31
N ARG A 162 2.01 -24.28 4.49
CA ARG A 162 1.15 -23.68 5.52
C ARG A 162 1.68 -22.36 6.06
N LEU A 163 3.00 -22.20 6.19
CA LEU A 163 3.62 -20.97 6.65
C LEU A 163 3.50 -19.86 5.58
N THR A 164 3.77 -20.18 4.30
CA THR A 164 3.65 -19.23 3.20
C THR A 164 2.21 -18.77 2.99
N GLU A 165 1.23 -19.68 3.07
CA GLU A 165 -0.20 -19.36 3.04
C GLU A 165 -0.60 -18.38 4.16
N ARG A 166 -0.14 -18.65 5.39
CA ARG A 166 -0.38 -17.76 6.54
C ARG A 166 0.25 -16.39 6.33
N LEU A 167 1.42 -16.32 5.71
CA LEU A 167 2.08 -15.05 5.36
C LEU A 167 1.25 -14.28 4.34
N VAL A 168 0.73 -14.93 3.28
CA VAL A 168 -0.19 -14.31 2.30
C VAL A 168 -1.42 -13.73 2.99
N ILE A 169 -2.04 -14.51 3.89
CA ILE A 169 -3.23 -14.07 4.64
C ILE A 169 -2.91 -12.86 5.53
N ALA A 170 -1.79 -12.89 6.27
CA ALA A 170 -1.37 -11.81 7.15
C ALA A 170 -1.11 -10.51 6.38
N ILE A 171 -0.40 -10.59 5.25
CA ILE A 171 -0.10 -9.42 4.41
C ILE A 171 -1.36 -8.86 3.78
N ASN A 172 -2.21 -9.70 3.21
CA ASN A 172 -3.48 -9.25 2.62
C ASN A 172 -4.39 -8.60 3.67
N GLY A 173 -4.45 -9.15 4.88
CA GLY A 173 -5.17 -8.57 6.01
C GLY A 173 -4.66 -7.17 6.36
N TYR A 174 -3.36 -7.01 6.54
CA TYR A 174 -2.73 -5.73 6.83
C TYR A 174 -2.97 -4.70 5.71
N LEU A 175 -2.81 -5.11 4.45
CA LEU A 175 -3.03 -4.23 3.30
C LEU A 175 -4.50 -3.77 3.18
N ALA A 176 -5.45 -4.67 3.46
CA ALA A 176 -6.88 -4.35 3.46
C ALA A 176 -7.24 -3.37 4.60
N GLU A 177 -6.72 -3.59 5.81
CA GLU A 177 -6.93 -2.70 6.97
C GLU A 177 -6.34 -1.32 6.70
N SER A 178 -5.09 -1.26 6.25
CA SER A 178 -4.39 -0.03 5.89
C SER A 178 -5.12 0.75 4.77
N ALA A 179 -5.62 0.06 3.73
CA ALA A 179 -6.41 0.69 2.68
C ALA A 179 -7.75 1.26 3.20
N THR A 180 -8.35 0.60 4.19
CA THR A 180 -9.60 1.07 4.81
C THR A 180 -9.37 2.33 5.64
N GLU A 181 -8.30 2.38 6.41
CA GLU A 181 -7.91 3.56 7.18
C GLU A 181 -7.60 4.76 6.29
N GLU A 182 -6.85 4.54 5.20
CA GLU A 182 -6.57 5.60 4.22
C GLU A 182 -7.84 6.15 3.56
N ARG A 183 -8.76 5.28 3.17
CA ARG A 183 -10.06 5.69 2.61
C ARG A 183 -10.88 6.49 3.61
N ALA A 184 -10.88 6.11 4.88
CA ALA A 184 -11.56 6.84 5.95
C ALA A 184 -10.97 8.26 6.12
N GLN A 185 -9.63 8.38 6.13
CA GLN A 185 -8.95 9.67 6.23
C GLN A 185 -9.20 10.56 5.00
N LEU A 186 -9.14 10.01 3.79
CA LEU A 186 -9.47 10.74 2.57
C LEU A 186 -10.93 11.20 2.56
N SER A 187 -11.86 10.34 2.99
CA SER A 187 -13.28 10.68 3.13
C SER A 187 -13.49 11.86 4.08
N LEU A 188 -12.76 11.90 5.19
CA LEU A 188 -12.80 13.03 6.14
C LEU A 188 -12.30 14.33 5.48
N LEU A 189 -11.16 14.26 4.77
CA LEU A 189 -10.61 15.43 4.06
C LEU A 189 -11.58 15.93 2.99
N TYR A 190 -12.21 15.04 2.21
CA TYR A 190 -13.23 15.42 1.22
C TYR A 190 -14.47 16.05 1.87
N LYS A 191 -14.95 15.53 3.01
CA LYS A 191 -16.06 16.13 3.76
C LYS A 191 -15.72 17.52 4.26
N LEU A 192 -14.52 17.74 4.80
CA LEU A 192 -14.03 19.06 5.20
C LEU A 192 -13.95 20.01 4.01
N LEU A 193 -13.38 19.57 2.90
CA LEU A 193 -13.29 20.38 1.68
C LEU A 193 -14.66 20.80 1.17
N MET A 194 -15.61 19.87 1.10
CA MET A 194 -17.00 20.17 0.70
C MET A 194 -17.67 21.17 1.63
N THR A 195 -17.48 21.03 2.94
CA THR A 195 -18.00 21.97 3.93
C THR A 195 -17.42 23.37 3.75
N LEU A 196 -16.10 23.45 3.49
CA LEU A 196 -15.44 24.74 3.21
C LEU A 196 -15.91 25.38 1.91
N ILE A 197 -16.12 24.61 0.84
CA ILE A 197 -16.65 25.08 -0.44
C ILE A 197 -18.08 25.61 -0.26
N ILE A 198 -18.94 24.92 0.48
CA ILE A 198 -20.30 25.36 0.78
C ILE A 198 -20.26 26.67 1.59
N GLY A 199 -19.42 26.75 2.62
CA GLY A 199 -19.22 27.97 3.41
C GLY A 199 -18.73 29.14 2.57
N LEU A 200 -17.78 28.92 1.68
CA LEU A 200 -17.28 29.96 0.76
C LEU A 200 -18.35 30.42 -0.22
N SER A 201 -19.13 29.49 -0.77
CA SER A 201 -20.23 29.81 -1.68
C SER A 201 -21.31 30.66 -0.98
N LEU A 202 -21.64 30.30 0.27
CA LEU A 202 -22.60 31.09 1.07
C LEU A 202 -22.05 32.46 1.38
N ALA A 203 -20.78 32.59 1.74
CA ALA A 203 -20.13 33.87 1.99
C ALA A 203 -20.12 34.74 0.71
N ALA A 204 -19.80 34.18 -0.45
CA ALA A 204 -19.86 34.89 -1.73
C ALA A 204 -21.28 35.35 -2.07
N PHE A 205 -22.28 34.50 -1.84
CA PHE A 205 -23.69 34.87 -2.04
C PHE A 205 -24.11 36.06 -1.15
N LEU A 206 -23.71 36.03 0.13
CA LEU A 206 -24.01 37.14 1.06
C LEU A 206 -23.34 38.44 0.62
N VAL A 207 -22.10 38.38 0.12
CA VAL A 207 -21.40 39.58 -0.42
C VAL A 207 -22.14 40.14 -1.63
N ILE A 208 -22.53 39.29 -2.57
CA ILE A 208 -23.28 39.68 -3.77
C ILE A 208 -24.64 40.31 -3.39
N ALA A 209 -25.39 39.64 -2.50
CA ALA A 209 -26.67 40.13 -2.02
C ALA A 209 -26.55 41.54 -1.35
N PHE A 210 -25.51 41.74 -0.56
CA PHE A 210 -25.22 43.01 0.08
C PHE A 210 -24.88 44.09 -0.96
N LEU A 211 -24.02 43.78 -1.93
CA LEU A 211 -23.67 44.73 -3.00
C LEU A 211 -24.90 45.17 -3.84
N VAL A 212 -25.75 44.20 -4.19
CA VAL A 212 -26.98 44.51 -4.94
C VAL A 212 -27.92 45.40 -4.14
N ARG A 213 -28.06 45.17 -2.84
CA ARG A 213 -28.85 45.99 -1.95
C ARG A 213 -28.30 47.43 -1.88
N GLU A 214 -26.99 47.60 -1.69
CA GLU A 214 -26.33 48.89 -1.61
C GLU A 214 -26.48 49.70 -2.94
N MET A 215 -26.34 49.00 -4.08
CA MET A 215 -26.57 49.64 -5.39
C MET A 215 -28.00 50.13 -5.57
N ARG A 216 -29.00 49.34 -5.09
CA ARG A 216 -30.40 49.75 -5.14
C ARG A 216 -30.70 50.99 -4.26
N GLU A 217 -30.16 51.02 -3.04
CA GLU A 217 -30.30 52.16 -2.13
C GLU A 217 -29.61 53.41 -2.69
N SER A 218 -28.43 53.28 -3.27
CA SER A 218 -27.70 54.39 -3.92
C SER A 218 -28.40 54.93 -5.19
N ALA A 219 -29.08 54.04 -5.93
CA ALA A 219 -29.86 54.45 -7.12
C ALA A 219 -31.18 55.16 -6.77
N ALA A 220 -31.78 54.85 -5.61
CA ALA A 220 -32.97 55.56 -5.12
C ALA A 220 -32.67 57.03 -4.72
N ILE A 221 -31.53 57.24 -4.03
CA ILE A 221 -31.09 58.57 -3.57
C ILE A 221 -30.73 59.52 -4.74
N ARG A 222 -30.35 58.99 -5.91
CA ARG A 222 -30.01 59.80 -7.10
C ARG A 222 -31.24 60.22 -7.92
N ARG A 223 -32.44 59.73 -7.60
CA ARG A 223 -33.68 60.03 -8.31
C ARG A 223 -34.53 61.10 -7.60
N GLU A 224 -34.14 61.55 -6.41
CA GLU A 224 -34.63 62.78 -5.73
C GLU A 224 -33.67 63.91 -6.02
#